data_9c46f04a40c9360fde5530e0e9752a18
#
_entry.id   9c46f04a40c9360fde5530e0e9752a18
#
_cell.length_a   1.000
_cell.length_b   1.000
_cell.length_c   1.000
_cell.angle_alpha   90.00
_cell.angle_beta   90.00
_cell.angle_gamma   90.00
#
_symmetry.space_group_name_H-M   'P 1'
#
loop_
_entity.id
_entity.type
_entity.pdbx_description
1 polymer ?
#
loop_
_entity_poly.entity_id
_entity_poly.type
_entity_poly.pdbx_seq_one_letter_code
_entity_poly.pdbx_strand_id
1 'polypeptide(L)'
;MRDRLAEVGFTEARADAIVASVSGDIDGSNAAELRRAVAERVPSTARSLIMDLTQTTYIDSTGIELLFELARRLSARRQIFTVVVPKGTGVRKVLELCDIGSVAVLVESQDDGLEAVDAA
;
A
#
# COMPACT_ATOMS: atom_id res chain seq x y z
N MET A 1 -1.61 -26.35 4.80
CA MET A 1 -2.07 -25.49 4.21
C MET A 1 -1.72 -24.21 4.49
N ARG A 2 -1.79 -23.40 3.87
CA ARG A 2 -1.49 -22.24 4.13
C ARG A 2 -2.49 -21.43 4.23
N ASP A 3 -2.59 -20.75 4.86
CA ASP A 3 -3.63 -19.94 5.12
C ASP A 3 -3.13 -18.61 5.38
N ARG A 4 -1.96 -18.27 4.98
CA ARG A 4 -1.35 -16.99 5.18
C ARG A 4 -1.52 -16.08 3.98
N LEU A 5 -2.57 -16.29 3.20
CA LEU A 5 -2.85 -15.41 2.07
C LEU A 5 -3.24 -14.03 2.58
N ALA A 6 -2.80 -13.01 1.88
CA ALA A 6 -3.15 -11.64 2.24
C ALA A 6 -4.65 -11.42 2.04
N GLU A 7 -5.24 -10.68 2.97
CA GLU A 7 -6.62 -10.22 2.85
C GLU A 7 -6.57 -8.72 2.73
N VAL A 8 -7.38 -8.17 1.84
CA VAL A 8 -7.41 -6.73 1.63
C VAL A 8 -8.81 -6.20 1.85
N GLY A 9 -8.93 -5.19 2.69
CA GLY A 9 -10.18 -4.47 2.91
C GLY A 9 -10.02 -3.05 2.42
N PHE A 10 -11.06 -2.53 1.77
CA PHE A 10 -11.04 -1.17 1.25
C PHE A 10 -12.02 -0.30 2.00
N THR A 11 -11.59 0.91 2.38
CA THR A 11 -12.48 1.91 2.94
C THR A 11 -12.19 3.24 2.27
N GLU A 12 -13.23 4.06 2.18
CA GLU A 12 -13.08 5.41 1.69
C GLU A 12 -13.00 6.30 2.92
N ALA A 13 -11.78 6.70 3.29
CA ALA A 13 -11.58 7.52 4.49
C ALA A 13 -12.10 8.93 4.29
N ARG A 14 -12.01 9.43 3.06
CA ARG A 14 -12.58 10.69 2.63
C ARG A 14 -13.09 10.46 1.22
N ALA A 15 -13.80 11.43 0.66
CA ALA A 15 -14.39 11.27 -0.68
C ALA A 15 -13.38 10.93 -1.75
N ASP A 16 -12.11 11.32 -1.57
CA ASP A 16 -11.08 11.15 -2.58
C ASP A 16 -9.88 10.35 -2.11
N ALA A 17 -9.92 9.78 -0.91
CA ALA A 17 -8.80 8.99 -0.36
C ALA A 17 -9.28 7.58 -0.04
N ILE A 18 -8.71 6.60 -0.73
CA ILE A 18 -9.04 5.20 -0.54
C ILE A 18 -7.97 4.57 0.34
N VAL A 19 -8.39 3.84 1.36
CA VAL A 19 -7.48 3.09 2.22
C VAL A 19 -7.63 1.62 1.89
N ALA A 20 -6.53 0.96 1.54
CA ALA A 20 -6.46 -0.48 1.34
C ALA A 20 -5.68 -1.07 2.51
N SER A 21 -6.36 -1.78 3.39
CA SER A 21 -5.73 -2.42 4.54
C SER A 21 -5.43 -3.86 4.17
N VAL A 22 -4.16 -4.23 4.21
CA VAL A 22 -3.70 -5.55 3.79
C VAL A 22 -3.18 -6.30 5.00
N SER A 23 -3.70 -7.50 5.25
CA SER A 23 -3.24 -8.33 6.36
C SER A 23 -2.68 -9.64 5.82
N GLY A 24 -1.72 -10.20 6.56
CA GLY A 24 -1.07 -11.45 6.16
C GLY A 24 0.17 -11.22 5.33
N ASP A 25 0.60 -12.24 4.60
CA ASP A 25 1.82 -12.18 3.81
C ASP A 25 1.51 -11.70 2.39
N ILE A 26 2.36 -10.83 1.85
CA ILE A 26 2.27 -10.42 0.46
C ILE A 26 3.42 -11.07 -0.28
N ASP A 27 3.11 -11.97 -1.20
CA ASP A 27 4.12 -12.74 -1.90
C ASP A 27 3.63 -13.13 -3.30
N GLY A 28 4.39 -13.99 -3.96
CA GLY A 28 4.08 -14.40 -5.32
C GLY A 28 2.76 -15.13 -5.46
N SER A 29 2.23 -15.70 -4.37
CA SER A 29 0.97 -16.45 -4.46
C SER A 29 -0.24 -15.53 -4.50
N ASN A 30 -0.13 -14.27 -4.06
CA ASN A 30 -1.30 -13.38 -3.97
C ASN A 30 -1.07 -11.99 -4.57
N ALA A 31 0.13 -11.68 -5.03
CA ALA A 31 0.41 -10.33 -5.55
C ALA A 31 -0.49 -9.96 -6.73
N ALA A 32 -0.77 -10.91 -7.62
CA ALA A 32 -1.62 -10.63 -8.78
C ALA A 32 -3.05 -10.32 -8.38
N GLU A 33 -3.57 -11.03 -7.37
CA GLU A 33 -4.91 -10.78 -6.86
C GLU A 33 -4.99 -9.41 -6.19
N LEU A 34 -3.96 -9.08 -5.41
CA LEU A 34 -3.91 -7.78 -4.75
C LEU A 34 -3.84 -6.66 -5.78
N ARG A 35 -3.04 -6.83 -6.83
CA ARG A 35 -2.97 -5.84 -7.92
C ARG A 35 -4.33 -5.63 -8.55
N ARG A 36 -5.06 -6.71 -8.81
CA ARG A 36 -6.37 -6.61 -9.43
C ARG A 36 -7.37 -5.92 -8.51
N ALA A 37 -7.34 -6.27 -7.21
CA ALA A 37 -8.25 -5.66 -6.26
C ALA A 37 -8.05 -4.15 -6.19
N VAL A 38 -6.79 -3.71 -6.15
CA VAL A 38 -6.48 -2.28 -6.13
C VAL A 38 -6.97 -1.60 -7.42
N ALA A 39 -6.72 -2.24 -8.57
CA ALA A 39 -7.13 -1.66 -9.85
C ALA A 39 -8.65 -1.48 -9.91
N GLU A 40 -9.41 -2.42 -9.33
CA GLU A 40 -10.86 -2.36 -9.36
C GLU A 40 -11.46 -1.39 -8.36
N ARG A 41 -10.77 -1.16 -7.25
CA ARG A 41 -11.34 -0.39 -6.15
C ARG A 41 -10.85 1.05 -6.06
N VAL A 42 -9.79 1.41 -6.78
CA VAL A 42 -9.26 2.77 -6.75
C VAL A 42 -9.63 3.45 -8.07
N PRO A 43 -10.66 4.30 -8.07
CA PRO A 43 -11.09 4.95 -9.30
C PRO A 43 -10.09 6.03 -9.73
N SER A 44 -10.14 6.39 -11.00
CA SER A 44 -9.27 7.43 -11.52
C SER A 44 -9.56 8.80 -10.90
N THR A 45 -10.73 8.95 -10.28
CA THR A 45 -11.12 10.19 -9.61
C THR A 45 -10.59 10.29 -8.19
N ALA A 46 -10.05 9.21 -7.63
CA ALA A 46 -9.48 9.26 -6.29
C ALA A 46 -8.22 10.12 -6.31
N ARG A 47 -8.02 10.88 -5.24
CA ARG A 47 -6.81 11.70 -5.11
C ARG A 47 -5.63 10.87 -4.63
N SER A 48 -5.90 9.87 -3.79
CA SER A 48 -4.81 9.10 -3.20
C SER A 48 -5.24 7.68 -2.88
N LEU A 49 -4.23 6.81 -2.83
CA LEU A 49 -4.35 5.48 -2.26
C LEU A 49 -3.42 5.41 -1.06
N ILE A 50 -3.98 5.04 0.08
CA ILE A 50 -3.21 4.79 1.30
C ILE A 50 -3.23 3.28 1.49
N MET A 51 -2.07 2.65 1.32
CA MET A 51 -1.96 1.20 1.54
C MET A 51 -1.47 0.96 2.94
N ASP A 52 -2.34 0.42 3.79
CA ASP A 52 -2.04 0.21 5.20
C ASP A 52 -1.51 -1.21 5.39
N LEU A 53 -0.23 -1.31 5.69
CA LEU A 53 0.46 -2.57 5.90
C LEU A 53 0.69 -2.85 7.39
N THR A 54 -0.07 -2.20 8.28
CA THR A 54 0.07 -2.42 9.73
C THR A 54 -0.11 -3.89 10.10
N GLN A 55 -1.03 -4.58 9.44
CA GLN A 55 -1.31 -5.99 9.70
C GLN A 55 -0.59 -6.93 8.73
N THR A 56 0.27 -6.42 7.89
CA THR A 56 1.06 -7.23 6.97
C THR A 56 2.23 -7.83 7.73
N THR A 57 2.38 -9.15 7.63
CA THR A 57 3.36 -9.88 8.43
C THR A 57 4.64 -10.20 7.66
N TYR A 58 4.58 -10.17 6.34
CA TYR A 58 5.73 -10.52 5.51
C TYR A 58 5.52 -9.97 4.08
N ILE A 59 6.60 -9.58 3.45
CA ILE A 59 6.56 -9.17 2.04
C ILE A 59 7.84 -9.67 1.38
N ASP A 60 7.69 -10.33 0.22
CA ASP A 60 8.84 -10.81 -0.53
C ASP A 60 9.11 -9.91 -1.74
N SER A 61 10.06 -10.32 -2.58
CA SER A 61 10.44 -9.50 -3.73
C SER A 61 9.27 -9.26 -4.69
N THR A 62 8.37 -10.23 -4.85
CA THR A 62 7.22 -10.06 -5.72
C THR A 62 6.26 -9.00 -5.14
N GLY A 63 6.08 -9.01 -3.83
CA GLY A 63 5.28 -7.97 -3.17
C GLY A 63 5.92 -6.59 -3.29
N ILE A 64 7.24 -6.52 -3.14
CA ILE A 64 7.96 -5.26 -3.31
C ILE A 64 7.78 -4.74 -4.74
N GLU A 65 7.92 -5.62 -5.74
CA GLU A 65 7.71 -5.22 -7.14
C GLU A 65 6.30 -4.68 -7.37
N LEU A 66 5.30 -5.29 -6.71
CA LEU A 66 3.94 -4.81 -6.80
C LEU A 66 3.82 -3.38 -6.28
N LEU A 67 4.45 -3.08 -5.13
CA LEU A 67 4.39 -1.72 -4.59
C LEU A 67 5.03 -0.71 -5.55
N PHE A 68 6.15 -1.05 -6.15
CA PHE A 68 6.78 -0.16 -7.13
C PHE A 68 5.91 0.01 -8.37
N GLU A 69 5.26 -1.06 -8.81
CA GLU A 69 4.35 -0.99 -9.95
C GLU A 69 3.16 -0.06 -9.64
N LEU A 70 2.57 -0.20 -8.45
CA LEU A 70 1.47 0.65 -8.03
C LEU A 70 1.91 2.11 -7.95
N ALA A 71 3.11 2.36 -7.44
CA ALA A 71 3.65 3.71 -7.36
C ALA A 71 3.73 4.33 -8.76
N ARG A 72 4.22 3.58 -9.75
CA ARG A 72 4.32 4.09 -11.11
C ARG A 72 2.94 4.39 -11.71
N ARG A 73 1.98 3.49 -11.49
CA ARG A 73 0.63 3.67 -12.04
C ARG A 73 -0.06 4.87 -11.43
N LEU A 74 0.05 5.03 -10.12
CA LEU A 74 -0.58 6.15 -9.43
C LEU A 74 0.08 7.47 -9.82
N SER A 75 1.40 7.48 -9.93
CA SER A 75 2.13 8.67 -10.36
C SER A 75 1.69 9.11 -11.76
N ALA A 76 1.52 8.15 -12.67
CA ALA A 76 1.08 8.45 -14.03
C ALA A 76 -0.31 9.07 -14.06
N ARG A 77 -1.13 8.80 -13.05
CA ARG A 77 -2.46 9.37 -12.91
C ARG A 77 -2.51 10.59 -12.02
N ARG A 78 -1.34 11.03 -11.54
CA ARG A 78 -1.22 12.15 -10.60
C ARG A 78 -1.96 11.88 -9.29
N GLN A 79 -1.97 10.61 -8.88
CA GLN A 79 -2.55 10.20 -7.61
C GLN A 79 -1.41 9.98 -6.61
N ILE A 80 -1.67 10.31 -5.35
CA ILE A 80 -0.68 10.16 -4.28
C ILE A 80 -0.70 8.74 -3.78
N PHE A 81 0.47 8.13 -3.62
CA PHE A 81 0.60 6.79 -3.05
C PHE A 81 1.29 6.88 -1.70
N THR A 82 0.61 6.43 -0.66
CA THR A 82 1.12 6.45 0.71
C THR A 82 1.11 5.02 1.24
N VAL A 83 2.19 4.64 1.91
CA VAL A 83 2.31 3.32 2.52
C VAL A 83 2.44 3.50 4.02
N VAL A 84 1.52 2.89 4.77
CA VAL A 84 1.51 2.94 6.23
C VAL A 84 2.17 1.67 6.75
N VAL A 85 3.26 1.83 7.49
CA VAL A 85 3.91 0.69 8.14
C VAL A 85 4.61 1.18 9.41
N PRO A 86 4.29 0.58 10.57
CA PRO A 86 4.85 1.05 11.83
C PRO A 86 6.36 0.85 11.90
N LYS A 87 7.03 1.71 12.64
CA LYS A 87 8.44 1.57 12.91
C LYS A 87 8.72 0.26 13.62
N GLY A 88 9.91 -0.27 13.41
CA GLY A 88 10.37 -1.46 14.13
C GLY A 88 9.89 -2.77 13.58
N THR A 89 9.05 -2.76 12.55
CA THR A 89 8.59 -4.01 11.95
C THR A 89 9.56 -4.48 10.89
N GLY A 90 9.59 -5.80 10.65
CA GLY A 90 10.42 -6.36 9.59
C GLY A 90 10.00 -5.87 8.21
N VAL A 91 8.70 -5.70 8.02
CA VAL A 91 8.18 -5.19 6.74
C VAL A 91 8.72 -3.79 6.48
N ARG A 92 8.67 -2.92 7.49
CA ARG A 92 9.19 -1.56 7.30
C ARG A 92 10.67 -1.57 6.97
N LYS A 93 11.43 -2.42 7.64
CA LYS A 93 12.87 -2.50 7.38
C LYS A 93 13.16 -2.87 5.93
N VAL A 94 12.43 -3.86 5.43
CA VAL A 94 12.59 -4.28 4.03
C VAL A 94 12.23 -3.15 3.08
N LEU A 95 11.13 -2.44 3.35
CA LEU A 95 10.70 -1.35 2.49
C LEU A 95 11.71 -0.21 2.49
N GLU A 96 12.30 0.10 3.64
CA GLU A 96 13.32 1.12 3.72
C GLU A 96 14.58 0.71 2.94
N LEU A 97 14.98 -0.55 3.07
CA LEU A 97 16.14 -1.05 2.34
C LEU A 97 15.93 -1.01 0.82
N CYS A 98 14.70 -1.18 0.37
CA CYS A 98 14.37 -1.14 -1.05
C CYS A 98 14.09 0.28 -1.54
N ASP A 99 14.17 1.26 -0.65
CA ASP A 99 14.01 2.68 -0.98
C ASP A 99 12.61 2.99 -1.53
N ILE A 100 11.58 2.39 -0.95
CA ILE A 100 10.21 2.65 -1.37
C ILE A 100 9.85 4.13 -1.16
N GLY A 101 10.52 4.79 -0.22
CA GLY A 101 10.28 6.20 0.06
C GLY A 101 10.65 7.13 -1.09
N SER A 102 11.38 6.63 -2.10
CA SER A 102 11.69 7.43 -3.28
C SER A 102 10.50 7.54 -4.24
N VAL A 103 9.49 6.65 -4.12
CA VAL A 103 8.35 6.60 -5.04
C VAL A 103 7.00 6.67 -4.32
N ALA A 104 7.00 6.63 -2.99
CA ALA A 104 5.77 6.66 -2.19
C ALA A 104 6.03 7.42 -0.91
N VAL A 105 4.97 7.91 -0.29
CA VAL A 105 5.06 8.54 1.03
C VAL A 105 5.01 7.42 2.06
N LEU A 106 6.05 7.29 2.88
CA LEU A 106 6.12 6.23 3.88
C LEU A 106 5.82 6.85 5.25
N VAL A 107 4.78 6.36 5.89
CA VAL A 107 4.32 6.90 7.19
C VAL A 107 4.11 5.78 8.18
N GLU A 108 3.83 6.12 9.45
CA GLU A 108 3.71 5.12 10.51
C GLU A 108 2.27 4.80 10.89
N SER A 109 1.32 5.65 10.55
CA SER A 109 -0.08 5.45 10.89
C SER A 109 -0.99 5.97 9.79
N GLN A 110 -2.26 5.54 9.81
CA GLN A 110 -3.24 6.06 8.86
C GLN A 110 -3.45 7.54 9.03
N ASP A 111 -3.43 8.04 10.27
CA ASP A 111 -3.61 9.47 10.52
C ASP A 111 -2.49 10.26 9.85
N ASP A 112 -1.25 9.80 9.97
CA ASP A 112 -0.13 10.44 9.28
C ASP A 112 -0.32 10.40 7.77
N GLY A 113 -0.87 9.31 7.26
CA GLY A 113 -1.15 9.16 5.83
C GLY A 113 -2.17 10.16 5.35
N LEU A 114 -3.25 10.35 6.11
CA LEU A 114 -4.29 11.31 5.77
C LEU A 114 -3.76 12.74 5.83
N GLU A 115 -2.92 13.03 6.83
CA GLU A 115 -2.29 14.35 6.92
C GLU A 115 -1.40 14.62 5.72
N ALA A 116 -0.67 13.61 5.25
CA ALA A 116 0.19 13.77 4.07
C ALA A 116 -0.63 14.08 2.82
N VAL A 117 -1.82 13.47 2.68
CA VAL A 117 -2.72 13.74 1.57
C VAL A 117 -3.21 15.19 1.64
N ASP A 118 -3.60 15.63 2.83
CA ASP A 118 -4.11 16.99 3.01
C ASP A 118 -3.04 18.05 2.73
N ALA A 119 -1.77 17.72 2.99
CA ALA A 119 -0.67 18.64 2.79
C ALA A 119 -0.20 18.72 1.35
N ALA A 120 -0.63 17.78 0.52
CA ALA A 120 -0.15 17.69 -0.86
C ALA A 120 -0.87 18.67 -1.80
#